data_7fe3136878c0b4594e1131bc79de21d0
#
_entry.id   7fe3136878c0b4594e1131bc79de21d0
#
_cell.length_a   1.000
_cell.length_b   1.000
_cell.length_c   1.000
_cell.angle_alpha   90.00
_cell.angle_beta   90.00
_cell.angle_gamma   90.00
#
_symmetry.space_group_name_H-M   'P 1'
#
loop_
_entity.id
_entity.type
_entity.pdbx_description
1 polymer ?
#
loop_
_entity_poly.entity_id
_entity_poly.type
_entity_poly.pdbx_seq_one_letter_code
_entity_poly.pdbx_strand_id
1 'polypeptide(L)'
;MFVGKVVGSIVSTRKNEKLIGSKFMSVESVMDGSKEKLVAVDNVGAGIGEVVLVATGSAARLCCKLSDAPIDAAIVGIVDHGVGLSGM
;
A
#
# COMPACT_ATOMS: atom_id res chain seq x y z
N MET A 1 -7.44 -6.29 4.87
CA MET A 1 -7.14 -4.85 5.00
C MET A 1 -6.39 -4.58 6.29
N PHE A 2 -5.42 -3.72 6.26
CA PHE A 2 -4.65 -3.38 7.45
C PHE A 2 -4.17 -1.93 7.38
N VAL A 3 -3.64 -1.43 8.52
CA VAL A 3 -3.06 -0.09 8.61
C VAL A 3 -1.53 -0.24 8.61
N GLY A 4 -0.87 0.53 7.78
CA GLY A 4 0.58 0.52 7.68
C GLY A 4 1.16 1.91 7.54
N LYS A 5 2.47 2.00 7.58
CA LYS A 5 3.20 3.25 7.37
C LYS A 5 4.05 3.11 6.12
N VAL A 6 4.00 4.10 5.25
CA VAL A 6 4.85 4.13 4.06
C VAL A 6 6.28 4.42 4.50
N VAL A 7 7.19 3.49 4.22
CA VAL A 7 8.58 3.60 4.65
C VAL A 7 9.55 3.78 3.47
N GLY A 8 9.07 3.63 2.25
CA GLY A 8 9.91 3.81 1.08
C GLY A 8 9.12 3.82 -0.21
N SER A 9 9.77 4.24 -1.27
CA SER A 9 9.25 4.22 -2.63
C SER A 9 10.07 3.23 -3.44
N ILE A 10 9.41 2.42 -4.26
CA ILE A 10 10.04 1.38 -5.05
C ILE A 10 10.06 1.82 -6.51
N VAL A 11 11.23 1.79 -7.12
CA VAL A 11 11.39 2.08 -8.55
C VAL A 11 11.76 0.79 -9.28
N SER A 12 10.96 0.44 -10.28
CA SER A 12 11.23 -0.72 -11.13
C SER A 12 11.20 -0.27 -12.59
N THR A 13 12.33 -0.41 -13.27
CA THR A 13 12.43 0.00 -14.68
C THR A 13 11.93 -1.08 -15.64
N ARG A 14 11.92 -2.34 -15.18
CA ARG A 14 11.39 -3.47 -15.95
C ARG A 14 10.33 -4.16 -15.12
N LYS A 15 9.13 -4.29 -15.67
CA LYS A 15 8.00 -4.88 -14.97
C LYS A 15 6.96 -5.36 -15.97
N ASN A 16 6.01 -6.13 -15.46
CA ASN A 16 4.87 -6.58 -16.25
C ASN A 16 4.15 -5.36 -16.84
N GLU A 17 3.73 -5.43 -18.10
CA GLU A 17 3.10 -4.31 -18.79
C GLU A 17 1.84 -3.81 -18.08
N LYS A 18 1.14 -4.67 -17.34
CA LYS A 18 -0.06 -4.30 -16.60
C LYS A 18 0.25 -3.46 -15.35
N LEU A 19 1.52 -3.34 -14.99
CA LEU A 19 1.97 -2.51 -13.87
C LEU A 19 2.54 -1.18 -14.33
N ILE A 20 2.67 -0.94 -15.64
CA ILE A 20 3.21 0.32 -16.17
C ILE A 20 2.29 1.46 -15.75
N GLY A 21 2.88 2.52 -15.22
CA GLY A 21 2.14 3.68 -14.72
C GLY A 21 1.74 3.55 -13.25
N SER A 22 1.89 2.38 -12.65
CA SER A 22 1.62 2.20 -11.22
C SER A 22 2.80 2.68 -10.38
N LYS A 23 2.50 3.30 -9.25
CA LYS A 23 3.49 3.72 -8.28
C LYS A 23 3.54 2.69 -7.16
N PHE A 24 4.73 2.25 -6.78
CA PHE A 24 4.92 1.22 -5.78
C PHE A 24 5.52 1.81 -4.51
N MET A 25 4.98 1.43 -3.36
CA MET A 25 5.45 1.88 -2.06
C MET A 25 5.76 0.69 -1.17
N SER A 26 6.81 0.82 -0.37
CA SER A 26 7.10 -0.14 0.69
C SER A 26 6.31 0.30 1.92
N VAL A 27 5.49 -0.61 2.45
CA VAL A 27 4.61 -0.33 3.59
C VAL A 27 4.92 -1.31 4.71
N GLU A 28 5.05 -0.79 5.93
CA GLU A 28 5.27 -1.58 7.14
C GLU A 28 4.01 -1.56 7.99
N SER A 29 3.53 -2.73 8.41
CA SER A 29 2.35 -2.83 9.27
C SER A 29 2.62 -2.16 10.61
N VAL A 30 1.64 -1.41 11.13
CA VAL A 30 1.74 -0.76 12.44
C VAL A 30 0.75 -1.33 13.46
N MET A 31 -0.04 -2.32 13.06
CA MET A 31 -1.10 -2.86 13.91
C MET A 31 -0.66 -4.01 14.81
N ASP A 32 0.25 -4.84 14.35
CA ASP A 32 0.60 -6.09 15.02
C ASP A 32 2.03 -6.12 15.57
N GLY A 33 2.80 -5.06 15.37
CA GLY A 33 4.18 -4.98 15.84
C GLY A 33 5.15 -5.90 15.12
N SER A 34 4.71 -6.60 14.08
CA SER A 34 5.53 -7.55 13.34
C SER A 34 6.64 -6.87 12.54
N LYS A 35 6.45 -5.62 12.17
CA LYS A 35 7.36 -4.86 11.30
C LYS A 35 7.55 -5.49 9.93
N GLU A 36 6.63 -6.33 9.52
CA GLU A 36 6.64 -6.89 8.17
C GLU A 36 6.39 -5.80 7.15
N LYS A 37 7.12 -5.90 6.05
CA LYS A 37 7.00 -4.94 4.95
C LYS A 37 6.44 -5.64 3.72
N LEU A 38 5.65 -4.91 2.96
CA LEU A 38 5.18 -5.38 1.67
C LEU A 38 5.21 -4.25 0.67
N VAL A 39 5.12 -4.60 -0.60
CA VAL A 39 5.03 -3.62 -1.68
C VAL A 39 3.58 -3.47 -2.07
N ALA A 40 3.09 -2.24 -2.02
CA ALA A 40 1.70 -1.91 -2.37
C ALA A 40 1.67 -0.89 -3.49
N VAL A 41 0.68 -1.01 -4.37
CA VAL A 41 0.42 0.02 -5.39
C VAL A 41 -0.24 1.21 -4.70
N ASP A 42 0.24 2.40 -5.00
CA ASP A 42 -0.34 3.62 -4.46
C ASP A 42 -1.51 4.07 -5.35
N ASN A 43 -2.67 4.18 -4.75
CA ASN A 43 -3.91 4.56 -5.43
C ASN A 43 -4.45 5.92 -4.97
N VAL A 44 -3.75 6.61 -4.06
CA VAL A 44 -4.27 7.84 -3.45
C VAL A 44 -3.25 8.96 -3.35
N GLY A 45 -2.01 8.73 -3.77
CA GLY A 45 -0.98 9.75 -3.68
C GLY A 45 -0.31 9.82 -2.31
N ALA A 46 -0.08 8.68 -1.68
CA ALA A 46 0.56 8.62 -0.37
C ALA A 46 2.05 8.96 -0.46
N GLY A 47 2.55 9.64 0.57
CA GLY A 47 3.96 9.98 0.71
C GLY A 47 4.67 9.16 1.77
N ILE A 48 5.99 9.15 1.73
CA ILE A 48 6.81 8.49 2.74
C ILE A 48 6.54 9.10 4.11
N GLY A 49 6.33 8.25 5.11
CA GLY A 49 6.02 8.68 6.48
C GLY A 49 4.53 8.72 6.78
N GLU A 50 3.68 8.69 5.78
CA GLU A 50 2.25 8.70 6.00
C GLU A 50 1.72 7.34 6.45
N VAL A 51 0.70 7.37 7.28
CA VAL A 51 -0.03 6.17 7.71
C VAL A 51 -1.16 5.94 6.73
N VAL A 52 -1.29 4.71 6.26
CA VAL A 52 -2.19 4.39 5.14
C VAL A 52 -3.04 3.18 5.44
N LEU A 53 -4.16 3.12 4.75
CA LEU A 53 -5.05 1.96 4.75
C LEU A 53 -4.74 1.12 3.53
N VAL A 54 -4.48 -0.17 3.74
CA VAL A 54 -4.03 -1.09 2.68
C VAL A 54 -5.04 -2.21 2.48
N ALA A 55 -5.51 -2.35 1.24
CA ALA A 55 -6.32 -3.50 0.83
C ALA A 55 -5.39 -4.59 0.30
N THR A 56 -5.76 -5.85 0.52
CA THR A 56 -4.94 -6.99 0.11
C THR A 56 -5.77 -7.97 -0.73
N GLY A 57 -5.06 -8.88 -1.41
CA GLY A 57 -5.68 -9.91 -2.21
C GLY A 57 -6.41 -9.36 -3.42
N SER A 58 -7.52 -10.00 -3.79
CA SER A 58 -8.32 -9.58 -4.94
C SER A 58 -8.95 -8.19 -4.75
N ALA A 59 -9.22 -7.80 -3.51
CA ALA A 59 -9.73 -6.46 -3.20
C ALA A 59 -8.77 -5.36 -3.65
N ALA A 60 -7.46 -5.60 -3.57
CA ALA A 60 -6.46 -4.64 -4.02
C ALA A 60 -6.61 -4.35 -5.51
N ARG A 61 -6.80 -5.39 -6.32
CA ARG A 61 -6.98 -5.24 -7.77
C ARG A 61 -8.24 -4.48 -8.12
N LEU A 62 -9.33 -4.78 -7.41
CA LEU A 62 -10.62 -4.11 -7.63
C LEU A 62 -10.54 -2.63 -7.31
N CYS A 63 -9.86 -2.26 -6.22
CA CYS A 63 -9.68 -0.87 -5.83
C CYS A 63 -8.90 -0.06 -6.87
N CYS A 64 -7.95 -0.70 -7.54
CA CYS A 64 -7.14 -0.07 -8.58
C CYS A 64 -7.76 -0.18 -9.97
N LYS A 65 -8.90 -0.86 -10.11
CA LYS A 65 -9.54 -1.17 -11.39
C LYS A 65 -8.61 -1.94 -12.33
N LEU A 66 -7.76 -2.78 -11.76
CA LEU A 66 -6.77 -3.58 -12.47
C LEU A 66 -6.99 -5.06 -12.15
N SER A 67 -8.19 -5.57 -12.48
CA SER A 67 -8.62 -6.90 -12.07
C SER A 67 -7.72 -8.04 -12.56
N ASP A 68 -6.99 -7.83 -13.64
CA ASP A 68 -6.09 -8.82 -14.23
C ASP A 68 -4.60 -8.51 -14.00
N ALA A 69 -4.27 -7.46 -13.25
CA ALA A 69 -2.89 -7.11 -12.95
C ALA A 69 -2.35 -7.96 -11.79
N PRO A 70 -1.03 -8.25 -11.76
CA PRO A 70 -0.42 -9.02 -10.69
C PRO A 70 -0.19 -8.16 -9.43
N ILE A 71 -1.28 -7.72 -8.81
CA ILE A 71 -1.29 -6.86 -7.62
C ILE A 71 -2.02 -7.58 -6.50
N ASP A 72 -1.42 -7.64 -5.32
CA ASP A 72 -2.03 -8.22 -4.13
C ASP A 72 -2.10 -7.27 -2.93
N ALA A 73 -1.63 -6.04 -3.10
CA ALA A 73 -1.74 -5.01 -2.06
C ALA A 73 -1.86 -3.64 -2.71
N ALA A 74 -2.75 -2.81 -2.20
CA ALA A 74 -2.97 -1.45 -2.71
C ALA A 74 -3.27 -0.49 -1.57
N ILE A 75 -2.66 0.69 -1.61
CA ILE A 75 -2.98 1.76 -0.69
C ILE A 75 -4.29 2.40 -1.16
N VAL A 76 -5.30 2.37 -0.31
CA VAL A 76 -6.65 2.84 -0.66
C VAL A 76 -7.10 4.04 0.17
N GLY A 77 -6.33 4.45 1.15
CA GLY A 77 -6.66 5.62 1.95
C GLY A 77 -5.47 6.10 2.76
N ILE A 78 -5.51 7.36 3.16
CA ILE A 78 -4.53 7.96 4.07
C ILE A 78 -5.22 8.12 5.41
N VAL A 79 -4.58 7.65 6.48
CA VAL A 79 -5.13 7.72 7.83
C VAL A 79 -4.63 9.00 8.49
N ASP A 80 -5.53 9.96 8.66
CA ASP A 80 -5.20 11.23 9.29
C ASP A 80 -5.27 11.14 10.80
N HIS A 81 -6.13 10.25 11.32
CA HIS A 81 -6.33 10.09 12.74
C HIS A 81 -6.76 8.65 13.05
N GLY A 82 -6.02 7.99 13.93
CA GLY A 82 -6.29 6.61 14.33
C GLY A 82 -6.66 6.54 15.81
N VAL A 83 -7.87 6.07 16.11
CA VAL A 83 -8.31 5.80 17.48
C VAL A 83 -7.94 4.38 17.84
N GLY A 84 -7.24 4.21 18.97
CA GLY A 84 -6.81 2.89 19.42
C GLY A 84 -5.52 2.40 18.77
N LEU A 85 -4.87 3.22 17.97
CA LEU A 85 -3.58 2.92 17.37
C LEU A 85 -2.47 3.60 18.17
N SER A 86 -1.78 2.81 18.95
CA SER A 86 -0.71 3.26 19.82
C SER A 86 0.46 3.83 18.99
N GLY A 87 0.98 5.01 19.38
CA GLY A 87 2.13 5.61 18.72
C GLY A 87 1.82 6.37 17.44
N MET A 88 0.58 6.66 17.19
CA MET A 88 0.15 7.35 15.98
C MET A 88 -0.43 8.72 16.25
#